data_dfc537f4f08e94cceeb43bfa09c19996
#
_entry.id   dfc537f4f08e94cceeb43bfa09c19996
#
_cell.length_a   1.000
_cell.length_b   1.000
_cell.length_c   1.000
_cell.angle_alpha   90.00
_cell.angle_beta   90.00
_cell.angle_gamma   90.00
#
_symmetry.space_group_name_H-M   'P 1'
#
loop_
_entity.id
_entity.type
_entity.pdbx_description
1 polymer ?
#
loop_
_entity_poly.entity_id
_entity_poly.type
_entity_poly.pdbx_seq_one_letter_code
_entity_poly.pdbx_strand_id
1 'polypeptide(L)'
;MDTISISDMKVRAVIGTLPGERMQKQTLLLNVDLYGDFRMAGERDDFSMTFDYSKIEREIHDYVSGSSFHLLEALAEHLAAKCLAENPLLKGIRLRIAKPNAACFSREIGIEIRRFASGAPGAGEPGISE
;
A
#
# COMPACT_ATOMS: atom_id res chain seq x y z
N MET A 1 -13.22 11.02 6.72
CA MET A 1 -11.78 10.81 6.50
C MET A 1 -11.45 11.06 5.04
N ASP A 2 -10.36 11.77 4.76
CA ASP A 2 -9.99 12.12 3.40
C ASP A 2 -8.98 11.14 2.85
N THR A 3 -8.80 11.15 1.52
CA THR A 3 -7.95 10.17 0.83
C THR A 3 -6.98 10.88 -0.11
N ILE A 4 -5.71 10.50 -0.04
CA ILE A 4 -4.72 10.80 -1.07
C ILE A 4 -4.41 9.49 -1.76
N SER A 5 -4.52 9.44 -3.08
CA SER A 5 -4.34 8.22 -3.86
C SER A 5 -3.02 8.25 -4.64
N ILE A 6 -2.29 7.14 -4.57
CA ILE A 6 -1.13 6.88 -5.42
C ILE A 6 -1.56 5.75 -6.34
N SER A 7 -1.69 6.05 -7.63
CA SER A 7 -2.33 5.15 -8.58
C SER A 7 -1.35 4.54 -9.56
N ASP A 8 -1.53 3.24 -9.83
CA ASP A 8 -0.80 2.51 -10.86
C ASP A 8 0.73 2.57 -10.72
N MET A 9 1.20 2.41 -9.49
CA MET A 9 2.63 2.36 -9.23
C MET A 9 3.20 1.01 -9.68
N LYS A 10 4.17 1.03 -10.58
CA LYS A 10 4.83 -0.19 -11.04
C LYS A 10 6.11 -0.40 -10.25
N VAL A 11 6.26 -1.60 -9.68
CA VAL A 11 7.46 -1.96 -8.94
C VAL A 11 7.85 -3.37 -9.34
N ARG A 12 9.15 -3.59 -9.56
CA ARG A 12 9.64 -4.94 -9.83
C ARG A 12 10.16 -5.56 -8.55
N ALA A 13 9.71 -6.78 -8.26
CA ALA A 13 10.07 -7.48 -7.03
C ALA A 13 10.06 -8.99 -7.24
N VAL A 14 10.79 -9.69 -6.37
CA VAL A 14 10.69 -11.15 -6.28
C VAL A 14 9.46 -11.46 -5.43
N ILE A 15 8.52 -12.19 -5.98
CA ILE A 15 7.27 -12.53 -5.29
C ILE A 15 6.74 -13.85 -5.87
N GLY A 16 6.23 -14.71 -5.00
CA GLY A 16 5.60 -15.95 -5.41
C GLY A 16 6.25 -17.19 -4.80
N THR A 17 5.59 -18.33 -5.00
CA THR A 17 6.00 -19.61 -4.40
C THR A 17 6.66 -20.56 -5.38
N LEU A 18 6.49 -20.34 -6.68
CA LEU A 18 7.06 -21.22 -7.70
C LEU A 18 8.56 -20.98 -7.86
N PRO A 19 9.33 -22.03 -8.16
CA PRO A 19 10.79 -21.87 -8.31
C PRO A 19 11.18 -20.77 -9.28
N GLY A 20 10.50 -20.67 -10.43
CA GLY A 20 10.78 -19.62 -11.41
C GLY A 20 10.51 -18.22 -10.89
N GLU A 21 9.50 -18.07 -10.03
CA GLU A 21 9.18 -16.78 -9.43
C GLU A 21 10.26 -16.35 -8.44
N ARG A 22 10.95 -17.29 -7.80
CA ARG A 22 12.02 -16.99 -6.84
C ARG A 22 13.32 -16.56 -7.52
N MET A 23 13.46 -16.82 -8.81
CA MET A 23 14.72 -16.62 -9.53
C MET A 23 14.86 -15.23 -10.14
N GLN A 24 13.78 -14.48 -10.26
CA GLN A 24 13.82 -13.17 -10.92
C GLN A 24 12.67 -12.29 -10.47
N LYS A 25 12.86 -10.99 -10.64
CA LYS A 25 11.81 -10.01 -10.34
C LYS A 25 10.71 -10.05 -11.40
N GLN A 26 9.50 -9.77 -10.97
CA GLN A 26 8.37 -9.54 -11.86
C GLN A 26 7.73 -8.19 -11.56
N THR A 27 6.96 -7.67 -12.49
CA THR A 27 6.26 -6.39 -12.31
C THR A 27 5.04 -6.58 -11.41
N LEU A 28 4.96 -5.75 -10.38
CA LEU A 28 3.78 -5.60 -9.55
C LEU A 28 3.15 -4.24 -9.81
N LEU A 29 1.83 -4.18 -9.70
CA LEU A 29 1.07 -2.95 -9.84
C LEU A 29 0.44 -2.63 -8.50
N LEU A 30 0.77 -1.47 -7.94
CA LEU A 30 0.26 -1.04 -6.64
C LEU A 30 -0.66 0.14 -6.80
N ASN A 31 -1.77 0.10 -6.05
CA ASN A 31 -2.67 1.25 -5.88
C ASN A 31 -2.84 1.46 -4.39
N VAL A 32 -2.54 2.66 -3.93
CA VAL A 32 -2.45 2.98 -2.52
C VAL A 32 -3.33 4.18 -2.23
N ASP A 33 -4.26 4.02 -1.29
CA ASP A 33 -5.03 5.13 -0.75
C ASP A 33 -4.54 5.40 0.67
N LEU A 34 -4.15 6.64 0.92
CA LEU A 34 -3.66 7.10 2.21
C LEU A 34 -4.78 7.90 2.87
N TYR A 35 -5.23 7.43 4.03
CA TYR A 35 -6.35 8.05 4.73
C TYR A 35 -5.86 8.97 5.84
N GLY A 36 -6.48 10.13 5.94
CA GLY A 36 -6.18 11.08 6.99
C GLY A 36 -7.19 12.20 7.03
N ASP A 37 -6.94 13.17 7.89
CA ASP A 37 -7.70 14.40 7.95
C ASP A 37 -6.81 15.51 7.38
N PHE A 38 -7.11 15.94 6.17
CA PHE A 38 -6.29 16.94 5.46
C PHE A 38 -6.92 18.32 5.44
N ARG A 39 -8.01 18.50 6.20
CA ARG A 39 -8.77 19.73 6.15
C ARG A 39 -7.93 20.95 6.57
N MET A 40 -7.28 20.86 7.73
CA MET A 40 -6.48 21.96 8.24
C MET A 40 -5.27 22.25 7.36
N ALA A 41 -4.60 21.21 6.87
CA ALA A 41 -3.49 21.38 5.96
C ALA A 41 -3.94 22.11 4.69
N GLY A 42 -5.11 21.73 4.17
CA GLY A 42 -5.67 22.36 2.97
C GLY A 42 -6.12 23.79 3.18
N GLU A 43 -6.83 24.05 4.28
CA GLU A 43 -7.32 25.40 4.56
C GLU A 43 -6.17 26.39 4.79
N ARG A 44 -5.09 25.94 5.43
CA ARG A 44 -3.95 26.80 5.81
C ARG A 44 -2.77 26.70 4.84
N ASP A 45 -2.85 25.81 3.86
CA ASP A 45 -1.74 25.53 2.94
C ASP A 45 -0.44 25.27 3.72
N ASP A 46 -0.54 24.41 4.74
CA ASP A 46 0.55 24.17 5.69
C ASP A 46 1.00 22.70 5.60
N PHE A 47 2.17 22.51 5.01
CA PHE A 47 2.77 21.19 4.81
C PHE A 47 3.07 20.46 6.13
N SER A 48 3.32 21.21 7.21
CA SER A 48 3.62 20.58 8.51
C SER A 48 2.42 19.86 9.12
N MET A 49 1.21 20.10 8.60
CA MET A 49 -0.03 19.50 9.11
C MET A 49 -0.44 18.24 8.34
N THR A 50 0.41 17.76 7.45
CA THR A 50 0.14 16.56 6.66
C THR A 50 1.41 15.72 6.52
N PHE A 51 1.32 14.59 5.84
CA PHE A 51 2.50 13.78 5.54
C PHE A 51 2.97 14.05 4.11
N ASP A 52 4.24 13.73 3.86
CA ASP A 52 4.85 13.90 2.54
C ASP A 52 4.55 12.64 1.69
N TYR A 53 3.55 12.73 0.81
CA TYR A 53 3.17 11.60 -0.03
C TYR A 53 4.24 11.21 -1.03
N SER A 54 5.09 12.16 -1.47
CA SER A 54 6.21 11.82 -2.35
C SER A 54 7.24 10.95 -1.66
N LYS A 55 7.49 11.23 -0.38
CA LYS A 55 8.38 10.41 0.45
C LYS A 55 7.79 9.03 0.67
N ILE A 56 6.49 8.96 0.98
CA ILE A 56 5.79 7.69 1.18
C ILE A 56 5.84 6.85 -0.10
N GLU A 57 5.60 7.46 -1.25
CA GLU A 57 5.67 6.76 -2.54
C GLU A 57 7.05 6.15 -2.75
N ARG A 58 8.10 6.91 -2.52
CA ARG A 58 9.47 6.42 -2.68
C ARG A 58 9.79 5.30 -1.71
N GLU A 59 9.37 5.44 -0.46
CA GLU A 59 9.60 4.42 0.55
C GLU A 59 8.87 3.13 0.22
N ILE A 60 7.64 3.21 -0.28
CA ILE A 60 6.89 2.04 -0.74
C ILE A 60 7.64 1.37 -1.89
N HIS A 61 8.04 2.15 -2.88
CA HIS A 61 8.79 1.61 -4.03
C HIS A 61 10.03 0.86 -3.57
N ASP A 62 10.85 1.48 -2.72
CA ASP A 62 12.11 0.89 -2.30
C ASP A 62 11.91 -0.35 -1.44
N TYR A 63 10.92 -0.32 -0.56
CA TYR A 63 10.60 -1.48 0.27
C TYR A 63 10.17 -2.67 -0.59
N VAL A 64 9.24 -2.44 -1.51
CA VAL A 64 8.71 -3.50 -2.37
C VAL A 64 9.80 -4.04 -3.31
N SER A 65 10.58 -3.16 -3.93
CA SER A 65 11.62 -3.59 -4.88
C SER A 65 12.72 -4.41 -4.20
N GLY A 66 12.95 -4.18 -2.92
CA GLY A 66 13.94 -4.94 -2.15
C GLY A 66 13.37 -6.17 -1.44
N SER A 67 12.06 -6.43 -1.57
CA SER A 67 11.41 -7.53 -0.87
C SER A 67 11.45 -8.82 -1.68
N SER A 68 11.20 -9.94 -0.98
CA SER A 68 11.18 -11.26 -1.61
C SER A 68 10.15 -12.17 -0.93
N PHE A 69 8.98 -11.65 -0.65
CA PHE A 69 7.91 -12.40 -0.04
C PHE A 69 7.39 -13.52 -0.96
N HIS A 70 6.89 -14.58 -0.36
CA HIS A 70 6.25 -15.66 -1.12
C HIS A 70 4.82 -15.31 -1.48
N LEU A 71 4.12 -14.61 -0.59
CA LEU A 71 2.69 -14.34 -0.73
C LEU A 71 2.44 -12.85 -0.93
N LEU A 72 1.52 -12.51 -1.83
CA LEU A 72 1.00 -11.14 -1.94
C LEU A 72 0.40 -10.68 -0.61
N GLU A 73 -0.27 -11.57 0.09
CA GLU A 73 -0.86 -11.30 1.40
C GLU A 73 0.20 -10.84 2.41
N ALA A 74 1.35 -11.50 2.42
CA ALA A 74 2.45 -11.14 3.33
C ALA A 74 3.02 -9.77 2.97
N LEU A 75 3.27 -9.53 1.70
CA LEU A 75 3.76 -8.22 1.25
C LEU A 75 2.78 -7.12 1.66
N ALA A 76 1.49 -7.32 1.42
CA ALA A 76 0.47 -6.33 1.73
C ALA A 76 0.41 -6.01 3.23
N GLU A 77 0.40 -7.04 4.09
CA GLU A 77 0.33 -6.83 5.52
C GLU A 77 1.56 -6.13 6.07
N HIS A 78 2.74 -6.56 5.65
CA HIS A 78 3.98 -5.95 6.13
C HIS A 78 4.13 -4.50 5.64
N LEU A 79 3.77 -4.24 4.39
CA LEU A 79 3.84 -2.89 3.83
C LEU A 79 2.86 -1.94 4.53
N ALA A 80 1.63 -2.39 4.74
CA ALA A 80 0.63 -1.57 5.44
C ALA A 80 1.08 -1.25 6.86
N ALA A 81 1.59 -2.24 7.59
CA ALA A 81 2.06 -2.05 8.96
C ALA A 81 3.23 -1.05 9.01
N LYS A 82 4.16 -1.16 8.06
CA LYS A 82 5.30 -0.25 7.97
C LYS A 82 4.83 1.19 7.72
N CYS A 83 3.94 1.39 6.77
CA CYS A 83 3.44 2.73 6.46
C CYS A 83 2.76 3.37 7.66
N LEU A 84 1.91 2.62 8.36
CA LEU A 84 1.20 3.13 9.53
C LEU A 84 2.15 3.43 10.69
N ALA A 85 3.15 2.58 10.90
CA ALA A 85 4.11 2.78 11.99
C ALA A 85 5.00 4.01 11.78
N GLU A 86 5.35 4.30 10.54
CA GLU A 86 6.30 5.36 10.21
C GLU A 86 5.67 6.72 9.95
N ASN A 87 4.34 6.78 9.85
CA ASN A 87 3.65 8.03 9.50
C ASN A 87 2.52 8.29 10.51
N PRO A 88 2.81 9.00 11.61
CA PRO A 88 1.83 9.20 12.68
C PRO A 88 0.54 9.92 12.25
N LEU A 89 0.61 10.75 11.21
CA LEU A 89 -0.58 11.46 10.72
C LEU A 89 -1.43 10.60 9.80
N LEU A 90 -0.92 9.45 9.36
CA LEU A 90 -1.66 8.51 8.52
C LEU A 90 -2.64 7.73 9.41
N LYS A 91 -3.93 7.85 9.11
CA LYS A 91 -4.99 7.23 9.90
C LYS A 91 -5.36 5.84 9.41
N GLY A 92 -5.06 5.57 8.16
CA GLY A 92 -5.33 4.27 7.57
C GLY A 92 -4.77 4.19 6.17
N ILE A 93 -4.79 3.00 5.63
CA ILE A 93 -4.29 2.74 4.29
C ILE A 93 -5.16 1.67 3.62
N ARG A 94 -5.51 1.90 2.36
CA ARG A 94 -6.02 0.86 1.47
C ARG A 94 -4.90 0.54 0.50
N LEU A 95 -4.60 -0.74 0.34
CA LEU A 95 -3.49 -1.19 -0.47
C LEU A 95 -3.96 -2.30 -1.38
N ARG A 96 -3.77 -2.11 -2.69
CA ARG A 96 -4.03 -3.14 -3.68
C ARG A 96 -2.73 -3.47 -4.39
N ILE A 97 -2.36 -4.75 -4.40
CA ILE A 97 -1.17 -5.23 -5.08
C ILE A 97 -1.58 -6.33 -6.05
N ALA A 98 -1.22 -6.17 -7.32
CA ALA A 98 -1.58 -7.11 -8.36
C ALA A 98 -0.35 -7.61 -9.11
N LYS A 99 -0.45 -8.87 -9.55
CA LYS A 99 0.53 -9.52 -10.43
C LYS A 99 -0.10 -9.59 -11.84
N PRO A 100 0.20 -8.63 -12.73
CA PRO A 100 -0.47 -8.58 -14.03
C PRO A 100 -0.21 -9.80 -14.91
N ASN A 101 0.95 -10.44 -14.77
CA ASN A 101 1.36 -11.52 -15.67
C ASN A 101 1.32 -12.90 -15.00
N ALA A 102 0.73 -13.01 -13.82
CA ALA A 102 0.76 -14.26 -13.05
C ALA A 102 -0.35 -15.23 -13.39
N ALA A 103 -1.40 -14.75 -14.04
CA ALA A 103 -2.60 -15.54 -14.28
C ALA A 103 -2.60 -16.18 -15.67
N CYS A 104 -3.06 -17.45 -15.74
CA CYS A 104 -3.22 -18.15 -17.02
C CYS A 104 -4.54 -17.81 -17.71
N PHE A 105 -5.57 -17.50 -16.92
CA PHE A 105 -6.94 -17.37 -17.43
C PHE A 105 -7.58 -16.02 -17.10
N SER A 106 -6.87 -15.12 -16.46
CA SER A 106 -7.37 -13.80 -16.10
C SER A 106 -6.31 -12.75 -16.36
N ARG A 107 -6.74 -11.49 -16.43
CA ARG A 107 -5.83 -10.38 -16.72
C ARG A 107 -4.79 -10.20 -15.61
N GLU A 108 -5.20 -10.39 -14.38
CA GLU A 108 -4.30 -10.23 -13.24
C GLU A 108 -4.86 -10.96 -12.03
N ILE A 109 -3.99 -11.19 -11.06
CA ILE A 109 -4.37 -11.65 -9.73
C ILE A 109 -3.86 -10.61 -8.74
N GLY A 110 -4.71 -10.19 -7.82
CA GLY A 110 -4.34 -9.17 -6.85
C GLY A 110 -5.00 -9.36 -5.51
N ILE A 111 -4.47 -8.65 -4.52
CA ILE A 111 -5.02 -8.59 -3.18
C ILE A 111 -5.33 -7.13 -2.85
N GLU A 112 -6.38 -6.92 -2.08
CA GLU A 112 -6.69 -5.61 -1.54
C GLU A 112 -6.97 -5.74 -0.06
N ILE A 113 -6.32 -4.89 0.73
CA ILE A 113 -6.53 -4.83 2.17
C ILE A 113 -6.75 -3.39 2.61
N ARG A 114 -7.42 -3.23 3.76
CA ARG A 114 -7.56 -1.94 4.44
C ARG A 114 -7.12 -2.12 5.88
N ARG A 115 -6.25 -1.24 6.34
CA ARG A 115 -5.74 -1.27 7.71
C ARG A 115 -5.76 0.13 8.27
N PHE A 116 -6.04 0.24 9.59
CA PHE A 116 -6.19 1.53 10.24
C PHE A 116 -5.26 1.62 11.43
N ALA A 117 -4.82 2.84 11.71
CA ALA A 117 -4.03 3.12 12.90
C ALA A 117 -4.89 2.90 14.14
N SER A 118 -4.26 2.52 15.26
CA SER A 118 -4.95 2.33 16.53
C SER A 118 -5.69 3.59 16.94
N GLY A 119 -6.96 3.45 17.27
CA GLY A 119 -7.79 4.57 17.67
C GLY A 119 -8.34 5.40 16.53
N ALA A 120 -7.98 5.12 15.29
CA ALA A 120 -8.52 5.84 14.14
C ALA A 120 -9.96 5.37 13.84
N PRO A 121 -10.78 6.23 13.23
CA PRO A 121 -12.10 5.81 12.75
C PRO A 121 -11.96 4.60 11.84
N GLY A 122 -12.78 3.56 12.07
CA GLY A 122 -12.73 2.32 11.32
C GLY A 122 -11.81 1.25 11.91
N ALA A 123 -10.93 1.60 12.85
CA ALA A 123 -10.01 0.64 13.45
C ALA A 123 -10.80 -0.42 14.23
N GLY A 124 -10.52 -1.71 13.93
CA GLY A 124 -11.16 -2.81 14.62
C GLY A 124 -12.61 -3.06 14.22
N GLU A 125 -13.13 -2.39 13.21
CA GLU A 125 -14.51 -2.56 12.75
C GLU A 125 -14.52 -3.46 11.51
N PRO A 126 -15.02 -4.69 11.62
CA PRO A 126 -15.10 -5.55 10.44
C PRO A 126 -16.10 -4.98 9.43
N GLY A 127 -15.83 -5.14 8.17
CA GLY A 127 -16.70 -4.66 7.12
C GLY A 127 -16.58 -3.20 6.75
N ILE A 128 -15.68 -2.46 7.36
CA ILE A 128 -15.33 -1.11 6.93
C ILE A 128 -14.51 -1.25 5.65
N SER A 129 -15.13 -1.51 4.59
CA SER A 129 -14.40 -1.75 3.36
C SER A 129 -14.84 -0.84 2.25
N GLU A 130 -15.96 -0.24 2.44
CA GLU A 130 -16.56 0.59 1.39
C GLU A 130 -16.55 2.04 1.75
#